data_f4110efd7abf994a954008b6c8f44ef0
#
_entry.id   f4110efd7abf994a954008b6c8f44ef0
#
_cell.length_a   1.000
_cell.length_b   1.000
_cell.length_c   1.000
_cell.angle_alpha   90.00
_cell.angle_beta   90.00
_cell.angle_gamma   90.00
#
_symmetry.space_group_name_H-M   'P 1'
#
loop_
_entity.id
_entity.type
_entity.pdbx_description
1 polymer ?
#
loop_
_entity_poly.entity_id
_entity_poly.type
_entity_poly.pdbx_seq_one_letter_code
_entity_poly.pdbx_strand_id
1 'polypeptide(L)'
;MSVDSVFRTRSLGVAAVGLPDQYADGKAAKVWQLYIGDTKSRTQEYRSWVVSLLKQHGVRSVLDVACGTGIDSIMLVEEGFNLVSVDASDKMLKYALKARWDRRKEPAFDQWVIEEANWLTLSEDIQKPGDGFDAVICLGNSFAHLPDFKGDQSDQKLALRNIASMVRPGGVLIIDHRNYDYILETGRAPQGKNIYYKSDLTQDITTSVLWVNSKPHMITLDYTIQVPQATLQNLPEVSFHSGYVPHLDLIITSSSSLSDFLSASSYYLLFIASHSHTGL
;
A
#
# COMPACT_ATOMS: atom_id res chain seq x y z
N MET A 1 -18.73 -24.38 -4.44
CA MET A 1 -18.87 -23.06 -5.07
C MET A 1 -17.92 -23.05 -6.26
N SER A 2 -18.37 -22.68 -7.46
CA SER A 2 -17.47 -22.63 -8.60
C SER A 2 -16.48 -21.46 -8.41
N VAL A 3 -15.22 -21.68 -8.75
CA VAL A 3 -14.14 -20.67 -8.68
C VAL A 3 -14.55 -19.38 -9.41
N ASP A 4 -15.39 -19.47 -10.45
CA ASP A 4 -15.93 -18.32 -11.20
C ASP A 4 -16.80 -17.36 -10.38
N SER A 5 -17.49 -17.82 -9.33
CA SER A 5 -18.36 -16.94 -8.54
C SER A 5 -17.60 -16.05 -7.56
N VAL A 6 -16.43 -16.49 -7.13
CA VAL A 6 -15.57 -15.71 -6.22
C VAL A 6 -14.86 -14.58 -6.99
N PHE A 7 -14.40 -14.83 -8.21
CA PHE A 7 -13.77 -13.81 -9.03
C PHE A 7 -14.74 -12.73 -9.51
N ARG A 8 -16.00 -13.09 -9.80
CA ARG A 8 -17.01 -12.14 -10.29
C ARG A 8 -17.46 -11.12 -9.24
N THR A 9 -17.45 -11.48 -7.98
CA THR A 9 -17.91 -10.58 -6.92
C THR A 9 -16.86 -9.55 -6.49
N ARG A 10 -15.56 -9.79 -6.73
CA ARG A 10 -14.47 -8.95 -6.26
C ARG A 10 -13.89 -8.02 -7.33
N SER A 11 -14.04 -8.37 -8.62
CA SER A 11 -13.45 -7.62 -9.74
C SER A 11 -14.44 -6.79 -10.53
N LEU A 12 -15.67 -6.66 -10.09
CA LEU A 12 -16.69 -5.92 -10.87
C LEU A 12 -16.41 -4.42 -10.98
N GLY A 13 -15.46 -3.88 -10.20
CA GLY A 13 -14.90 -2.55 -10.37
C GLY A 13 -15.90 -1.41 -10.39
N VAL A 14 -17.14 -1.71 -10.06
CA VAL A 14 -18.21 -0.74 -10.01
C VAL A 14 -18.53 -0.55 -8.55
N ALA A 15 -18.04 0.55 -7.99
CA ALA A 15 -18.59 1.02 -6.73
C ALA A 15 -20.10 1.14 -6.94
N ALA A 16 -20.89 0.46 -6.13
CA ALA A 16 -22.35 0.56 -6.18
C ALA A 16 -22.81 2.02 -5.93
N VAL A 17 -21.97 2.79 -5.26
CA VAL A 17 -22.13 4.23 -5.02
C VAL A 17 -20.72 4.86 -5.00
N GLY A 18 -20.44 5.83 -5.87
CA GLY A 18 -19.18 6.59 -5.86
C GLY A 18 -18.30 6.35 -7.09
N LEU A 19 -17.00 6.61 -6.95
CA LEU A 19 -16.01 6.44 -8.01
C LEU A 19 -15.74 4.95 -8.27
N PRO A 20 -15.52 4.55 -9.54
CA PRO A 20 -15.13 3.18 -9.86
C PRO A 20 -13.82 2.83 -9.15
N ASP A 21 -13.68 1.56 -8.78
CA ASP A 21 -12.39 1.02 -8.33
C ASP A 21 -11.36 1.20 -9.45
N GLN A 22 -10.37 2.05 -9.19
CA GLN A 22 -9.33 2.41 -10.17
C GLN A 22 -8.45 1.24 -10.58
N TYR A 23 -8.46 0.15 -9.85
CA TYR A 23 -7.66 -1.05 -10.12
C TYR A 23 -8.43 -2.18 -10.81
N ALA A 24 -9.76 -2.09 -10.91
CA ALA A 24 -10.61 -3.20 -11.35
C ALA A 24 -10.45 -3.59 -12.83
N ASP A 25 -10.24 -2.62 -13.71
CA ASP A 25 -10.09 -2.88 -15.15
C ASP A 25 -8.69 -3.34 -15.56
N GLY A 26 -7.75 -3.35 -14.63
CA GLY A 26 -6.35 -3.74 -14.84
C GLY A 26 -5.47 -2.70 -15.54
N LYS A 27 -6.01 -1.53 -15.89
CA LYS A 27 -5.22 -0.46 -16.52
C LYS A 27 -4.23 0.11 -15.52
N ALA A 28 -4.68 0.43 -14.31
CA ALA A 28 -3.82 0.92 -13.24
C ALA A 28 -2.69 -0.08 -12.92
N ALA A 29 -2.97 -1.38 -12.92
CA ALA A 29 -1.95 -2.39 -12.70
C ALA A 29 -0.84 -2.36 -13.77
N LYS A 30 -1.21 -2.16 -15.05
CA LYS A 30 -0.23 -2.03 -16.15
C LYS A 30 0.63 -0.77 -16.00
N VAL A 31 0.00 0.37 -15.71
CA VAL A 31 0.72 1.64 -15.54
C VAL A 31 1.62 1.56 -14.32
N TRP A 32 1.13 1.00 -13.23
CA TRP A 32 1.90 0.83 -12.01
C TRP A 32 3.14 -0.06 -12.20
N GLN A 33 2.97 -1.20 -12.88
CA GLN A 33 4.10 -2.08 -13.22
C GLN A 33 5.17 -1.37 -14.07
N LEU A 34 4.74 -0.52 -14.99
CA LEU A 34 5.65 0.28 -15.80
C LEU A 34 6.35 1.37 -15.00
N TYR A 35 5.58 2.08 -14.15
CA TYR A 35 6.07 3.20 -13.34
C TYR A 35 7.03 2.76 -12.24
N ILE A 36 6.70 1.68 -11.54
CA ILE A 36 7.55 1.11 -10.48
C ILE A 36 8.71 0.33 -11.08
N GLY A 37 8.53 -0.28 -12.25
CA GLY A 37 9.52 -1.14 -12.87
C GLY A 37 9.63 -2.51 -12.20
N ASP A 38 10.84 -3.05 -12.18
CA ASP A 38 11.16 -4.32 -11.55
C ASP A 38 11.54 -4.16 -10.06
N THR A 39 11.83 -5.26 -9.40
CA THR A 39 12.24 -5.30 -7.98
C THR A 39 13.52 -4.52 -7.68
N LYS A 40 14.33 -4.19 -8.69
CA LYS A 40 15.54 -3.39 -8.55
C LYS A 40 15.28 -1.88 -8.60
N SER A 41 14.06 -1.48 -8.87
CA SER A 41 13.66 -0.07 -8.94
C SER A 41 13.55 0.58 -7.56
N ARG A 42 13.42 -0.21 -6.48
CA ARG A 42 13.47 0.32 -5.11
C ARG A 42 14.84 0.95 -4.82
N THR A 43 14.85 2.11 -4.15
CA THR A 43 16.11 2.73 -3.73
C THR A 43 16.78 1.88 -2.65
N GLN A 44 18.12 1.94 -2.58
CA GLN A 44 18.85 1.21 -1.57
C GLN A 44 18.55 1.75 -0.16
N GLU A 45 18.33 3.05 -0.04
CA GLU A 45 17.96 3.72 1.20
C GLU A 45 16.64 3.18 1.74
N TYR A 46 15.61 3.09 0.88
CA TYR A 46 14.32 2.53 1.25
C TYR A 46 14.43 1.06 1.69
N ARG A 47 15.11 0.23 0.88
CA ARG A 47 15.34 -1.18 1.21
C ARG A 47 16.03 -1.33 2.55
N SER A 48 17.15 -0.63 2.74
CA SER A 48 17.92 -0.70 3.99
C SER A 48 17.11 -0.26 5.19
N TRP A 49 16.32 0.80 5.04
CA TRP A 49 15.47 1.30 6.11
C TRP A 49 14.40 0.29 6.52
N VAL A 50 13.58 -0.22 5.59
CA VAL A 50 12.51 -1.18 5.91
C VAL A 50 13.10 -2.45 6.53
N VAL A 51 14.12 -3.01 5.91
CA VAL A 51 14.75 -4.27 6.38
C VAL A 51 15.38 -4.09 7.75
N SER A 52 16.08 -2.98 7.99
CA SER A 52 16.71 -2.70 9.30
C SER A 52 15.67 -2.54 10.38
N LEU A 53 14.57 -1.82 10.10
CA LEU A 53 13.46 -1.64 11.03
C LEU A 53 12.85 -2.98 11.44
N LEU A 54 12.52 -3.83 10.48
CA LEU A 54 11.95 -5.15 10.75
C LEU A 54 12.93 -6.04 11.55
N LYS A 55 14.22 -6.05 11.19
CA LYS A 55 15.26 -6.82 11.90
C LYS A 55 15.47 -6.31 13.33
N GLN A 56 15.44 -4.99 13.58
CA GLN A 56 15.53 -4.40 14.90
C GLN A 56 14.41 -4.84 15.84
N HIS A 57 13.22 -5.08 15.29
CA HIS A 57 12.07 -5.59 16.05
C HIS A 57 12.00 -7.13 16.10
N GLY A 58 13.03 -7.83 15.62
CA GLY A 58 13.08 -9.30 15.64
C GLY A 58 12.02 -9.99 14.78
N VAL A 59 11.52 -9.30 13.76
CA VAL A 59 10.47 -9.78 12.85
C VAL A 59 10.96 -10.96 12.05
N ARG A 60 10.10 -11.99 11.91
CA ARG A 60 10.29 -13.15 11.04
C ARG A 60 9.12 -13.33 10.08
N SER A 61 7.89 -13.15 10.57
CA SER A 61 6.66 -13.27 9.80
C SER A 61 6.08 -11.88 9.51
N VAL A 62 5.77 -11.62 8.23
CA VAL A 62 5.23 -10.35 7.76
C VAL A 62 3.95 -10.58 6.99
N LEU A 63 2.91 -9.81 7.27
CA LEU A 63 1.74 -9.66 6.43
C LEU A 63 1.83 -8.32 5.68
N ASP A 64 1.91 -8.39 4.36
CA ASP A 64 1.80 -7.22 3.47
C ASP A 64 0.34 -7.08 3.03
N VAL A 65 -0.38 -6.10 3.60
CA VAL A 65 -1.83 -5.96 3.38
C VAL A 65 -2.19 -5.16 2.13
N ALA A 66 -1.21 -4.71 1.37
CA ALA A 66 -1.40 -3.94 0.14
C ALA A 66 -0.25 -4.21 -0.84
N CYS A 67 -0.01 -5.48 -1.12
CA CYS A 67 1.19 -5.89 -1.83
C CYS A 67 1.24 -5.43 -3.30
N GLY A 68 0.11 -5.10 -3.89
CA GLY A 68 0.01 -4.69 -5.27
C GLY A 68 0.63 -5.72 -6.21
N THR A 69 1.63 -5.31 -7.00
CA THR A 69 2.37 -6.19 -7.90
C THR A 69 3.45 -7.03 -7.20
N GLY A 70 3.59 -6.91 -5.88
CA GLY A 70 4.47 -7.73 -5.04
C GLY A 70 5.90 -7.22 -4.89
N ILE A 71 6.21 -5.97 -5.27
CA ILE A 71 7.60 -5.48 -5.29
C ILE A 71 8.23 -5.45 -3.90
N ASP A 72 7.52 -4.91 -2.90
CA ASP A 72 8.02 -4.90 -1.52
C ASP A 72 8.05 -6.30 -0.93
N SER A 73 7.03 -7.09 -1.21
CA SER A 73 6.97 -8.50 -0.80
C SER A 73 8.15 -9.30 -1.33
N ILE A 74 8.49 -9.17 -2.62
CA ILE A 74 9.65 -9.83 -3.23
C ILE A 74 10.94 -9.39 -2.54
N MET A 75 11.10 -8.10 -2.28
CA MET A 75 12.26 -7.56 -1.56
C MET A 75 12.41 -8.21 -0.18
N LEU A 76 11.31 -8.37 0.54
CA LEU A 76 11.32 -8.96 1.89
C LEU A 76 11.52 -10.49 1.86
N VAL A 77 10.96 -11.19 0.86
CA VAL A 77 11.24 -12.63 0.63
C VAL A 77 12.71 -12.86 0.37
N GLU A 78 13.35 -12.01 -0.46
CA GLU A 78 14.80 -12.07 -0.73
C GLU A 78 15.66 -11.82 0.52
N GLU A 79 15.16 -11.05 1.48
CA GLU A 79 15.82 -10.78 2.76
C GLU A 79 15.56 -11.85 3.83
N GLY A 80 14.80 -12.90 3.47
CA GLY A 80 14.56 -14.08 4.32
C GLY A 80 13.40 -13.97 5.29
N PHE A 81 12.48 -13.01 5.08
CA PHE A 81 11.24 -12.96 5.85
C PHE A 81 10.20 -13.95 5.32
N ASN A 82 9.38 -14.50 6.22
CA ASN A 82 8.22 -15.32 5.85
C ASN A 82 7.05 -14.40 5.52
N LEU A 83 6.60 -14.39 4.26
CA LEU A 83 5.60 -13.46 3.76
C LEU A 83 4.25 -14.12 3.52
N VAL A 84 3.21 -13.45 3.99
CA VAL A 84 1.85 -13.50 3.46
C VAL A 84 1.57 -12.14 2.84
N SER A 85 1.13 -12.11 1.58
CA SER A 85 0.88 -10.89 0.83
C SER A 85 -0.54 -10.89 0.33
N VAL A 86 -1.25 -9.79 0.55
CA VAL A 86 -2.63 -9.67 0.09
C VAL A 86 -2.86 -8.34 -0.62
N ASP A 87 -3.82 -8.35 -1.53
CA ASP A 87 -4.34 -7.16 -2.20
C ASP A 87 -5.81 -7.40 -2.56
N ALA A 88 -6.60 -6.36 -2.65
CA ALA A 88 -8.00 -6.46 -3.06
C ALA A 88 -8.16 -6.57 -4.58
N SER A 89 -7.10 -6.30 -5.36
CA SER A 89 -7.10 -6.33 -6.80
C SER A 89 -6.46 -7.61 -7.35
N ASP A 90 -7.28 -8.49 -7.93
CA ASP A 90 -6.81 -9.67 -8.66
C ASP A 90 -5.88 -9.29 -9.84
N LYS A 91 -6.07 -8.10 -10.41
CA LYS A 91 -5.26 -7.58 -11.52
C LYS A 91 -3.84 -7.24 -11.06
N MET A 92 -3.70 -6.70 -9.85
CA MET A 92 -2.39 -6.46 -9.23
C MET A 92 -1.74 -7.80 -8.85
N LEU A 93 -2.47 -8.69 -8.20
CA LEU A 93 -1.96 -9.98 -7.74
C LEU A 93 -1.45 -10.89 -8.87
N LYS A 94 -1.95 -10.75 -10.10
CA LYS A 94 -1.42 -11.49 -11.25
C LYS A 94 0.07 -11.28 -11.46
N TYR A 95 0.58 -10.09 -11.21
CA TYR A 95 2.01 -9.79 -11.34
C TYR A 95 2.81 -10.44 -10.21
N ALA A 96 2.32 -10.35 -8.97
CA ALA A 96 2.94 -11.00 -7.83
C ALA A 96 2.97 -12.53 -7.98
N LEU A 97 1.85 -13.13 -8.40
CA LEU A 97 1.75 -14.57 -8.68
C LEU A 97 2.69 -14.99 -9.80
N LYS A 98 2.81 -14.18 -10.86
CA LYS A 98 3.76 -14.44 -11.94
C LYS A 98 5.19 -14.42 -11.43
N ALA A 99 5.57 -13.41 -10.65
CA ALA A 99 6.92 -13.30 -10.08
C ALA A 99 7.25 -14.50 -9.18
N ARG A 100 6.31 -14.92 -8.31
CA ARG A 100 6.43 -16.15 -7.52
C ARG A 100 6.62 -17.38 -8.38
N TRP A 101 5.80 -17.53 -9.43
CA TRP A 101 5.87 -18.67 -10.35
C TRP A 101 7.22 -18.76 -11.08
N ASP A 102 7.71 -17.62 -11.57
CA ASP A 102 8.97 -17.55 -12.29
C ASP A 102 10.16 -17.99 -11.39
N ARG A 103 10.06 -17.74 -10.08
CA ARG A 103 11.08 -18.06 -9.06
C ARG A 103 10.72 -19.24 -8.15
N ARG A 104 9.72 -20.07 -8.49
CA ARG A 104 9.18 -21.17 -7.66
C ARG A 104 10.19 -22.26 -7.27
N LYS A 105 11.35 -22.31 -7.94
CA LYS A 105 12.45 -23.23 -7.57
C LYS A 105 13.28 -22.72 -6.38
N GLU A 106 13.12 -21.49 -6.00
CA GLU A 106 13.75 -20.89 -4.84
C GLU A 106 12.85 -21.17 -3.61
N PRO A 107 13.33 -21.84 -2.56
CA PRO A 107 12.48 -22.23 -1.42
C PRO A 107 11.73 -21.06 -0.77
N ALA A 108 12.35 -19.88 -0.68
CA ALA A 108 11.71 -18.69 -0.13
C ALA A 108 10.50 -18.23 -0.95
N PHE A 109 10.58 -18.35 -2.29
CA PHE A 109 9.47 -18.00 -3.19
C PHE A 109 8.39 -19.07 -3.22
N ASP A 110 8.76 -20.34 -3.05
CA ASP A 110 7.78 -21.43 -2.96
C ASP A 110 6.91 -21.30 -1.70
N GLN A 111 7.49 -20.82 -0.60
CA GLN A 111 6.79 -20.58 0.66
C GLN A 111 6.03 -19.27 0.73
N TRP A 112 6.26 -18.34 -0.19
CA TRP A 112 5.57 -17.05 -0.22
C TRP A 112 4.09 -17.24 -0.55
N VAL A 113 3.22 -16.87 0.40
CA VAL A 113 1.75 -16.96 0.27
C VAL A 113 1.22 -15.65 -0.34
N ILE A 114 0.35 -15.76 -1.34
CA ILE A 114 -0.30 -14.62 -2.02
C ILE A 114 -1.79 -14.92 -2.11
N GLU A 115 -2.61 -14.05 -1.52
CA GLU A 115 -4.06 -14.24 -1.44
C GLU A 115 -4.78 -12.93 -1.75
N GLU A 116 -6.04 -13.02 -2.21
CA GLU A 116 -6.91 -11.87 -2.40
C GLU A 116 -7.67 -11.61 -1.10
N ALA A 117 -7.60 -10.37 -0.58
CA ALA A 117 -8.30 -9.99 0.63
C ALA A 117 -8.71 -8.52 0.62
N ASN A 118 -9.77 -8.21 1.34
CA ASN A 118 -10.26 -6.85 1.55
C ASN A 118 -9.99 -6.41 2.99
N TRP A 119 -9.51 -5.20 3.21
CA TRP A 119 -9.26 -4.69 4.56
C TRP A 119 -10.50 -4.66 5.45
N LEU A 120 -11.70 -4.50 4.87
CA LEU A 120 -12.95 -4.49 5.63
C LEU A 120 -13.34 -5.87 6.16
N THR A 121 -12.82 -6.94 5.56
CA THR A 121 -13.09 -8.34 5.92
C THR A 121 -11.81 -9.14 6.22
N LEU A 122 -10.68 -8.46 6.40
CA LEU A 122 -9.33 -9.06 6.43
C LEU A 122 -9.21 -10.24 7.41
N SER A 123 -9.80 -10.14 8.60
CA SER A 123 -9.77 -11.21 9.60
C SER A 123 -10.62 -12.44 9.24
N GLU A 124 -11.55 -12.29 8.30
CA GLU A 124 -12.36 -13.38 7.76
C GLU A 124 -11.68 -14.01 6.54
N ASP A 125 -10.97 -13.17 5.76
CA ASP A 125 -10.31 -13.58 4.51
C ASP A 125 -8.99 -14.31 4.78
N ILE A 126 -8.24 -13.91 5.82
CA ILE A 126 -6.87 -14.38 6.09
C ILE A 126 -6.76 -15.01 7.47
N GLN A 127 -6.23 -16.22 7.50
CA GLN A 127 -5.92 -16.90 8.75
C GLN A 127 -4.58 -16.38 9.30
N LYS A 128 -4.62 -15.74 10.48
CA LYS A 128 -3.40 -15.31 11.16
C LYS A 128 -2.70 -16.49 11.86
N PRO A 129 -1.37 -16.54 11.85
CA PRO A 129 -0.62 -17.56 12.56
C PRO A 129 -0.62 -17.29 14.07
N GLY A 130 -1.09 -18.25 14.88
CA GLY A 130 -1.10 -18.10 16.33
C GLY A 130 -1.78 -16.81 16.80
N ASP A 131 -1.05 -15.98 17.54
CA ASP A 131 -1.54 -14.69 18.05
C ASP A 131 -1.46 -13.56 17.01
N GLY A 132 -0.85 -13.78 15.86
CA GLY A 132 -0.72 -12.82 14.76
C GLY A 132 0.67 -12.80 14.12
N PHE A 133 0.86 -11.89 13.18
CA PHE A 133 2.13 -11.66 12.51
C PHE A 133 3.09 -10.83 13.36
N ASP A 134 4.40 -11.05 13.22
CA ASP A 134 5.41 -10.21 13.87
C ASP A 134 5.34 -8.76 13.38
N ALA A 135 5.10 -8.59 12.07
CA ALA A 135 4.85 -7.30 11.48
C ALA A 135 3.68 -7.34 10.49
N VAL A 136 2.94 -6.25 10.42
CA VAL A 136 1.97 -5.98 9.35
C VAL A 136 2.37 -4.67 8.68
N ILE A 137 2.44 -4.67 7.35
CA ILE A 137 2.85 -3.51 6.57
C ILE A 137 1.76 -3.10 5.58
N CYS A 138 1.53 -1.81 5.45
CA CYS A 138 0.67 -1.18 4.45
C CYS A 138 1.45 -0.03 3.83
N LEU A 139 2.18 -0.31 2.76
CA LEU A 139 3.16 0.59 2.17
C LEU A 139 2.72 1.11 0.79
N GLY A 140 3.46 2.10 0.26
CA GLY A 140 3.17 2.69 -1.05
C GLY A 140 2.00 3.66 -1.05
N ASN A 141 1.69 4.27 0.10
CA ASN A 141 0.54 5.16 0.27
C ASN A 141 -0.81 4.46 0.02
N SER A 142 -0.86 3.15 0.13
CA SER A 142 -2.02 2.34 -0.26
C SER A 142 -3.26 2.63 0.58
N PHE A 143 -3.09 2.94 1.87
CA PHE A 143 -4.21 3.23 2.77
C PHE A 143 -5.06 4.42 2.31
N ALA A 144 -4.45 5.41 1.65
CA ALA A 144 -5.14 6.56 1.08
C ALA A 144 -6.10 6.22 -0.07
N HIS A 145 -5.99 5.02 -0.64
CA HIS A 145 -6.87 4.58 -1.73
C HIS A 145 -8.20 3.97 -1.25
N LEU A 146 -8.42 3.85 0.07
CA LEU A 146 -9.72 3.47 0.62
C LEU A 146 -10.62 4.72 0.70
N PRO A 147 -11.64 4.85 -0.17
CA PRO A 147 -12.48 6.04 -0.19
C PRO A 147 -13.44 6.07 1.00
N ASP A 148 -13.75 7.27 1.48
CA ASP A 148 -14.78 7.51 2.49
C ASP A 148 -16.08 7.97 1.82
N PHE A 149 -16.87 7.03 1.33
CA PHE A 149 -18.16 7.36 0.71
C PHE A 149 -19.22 7.84 1.68
N LYS A 150 -19.09 7.52 2.97
CA LYS A 150 -20.04 7.88 4.01
C LYS A 150 -19.72 9.24 4.64
N GLY A 151 -18.48 9.72 4.52
CA GLY A 151 -18.01 10.98 5.11
C GLY A 151 -17.83 10.93 6.63
N ASP A 152 -17.84 9.73 7.24
CA ASP A 152 -17.71 9.52 8.68
C ASP A 152 -16.44 8.71 9.06
N GLN A 153 -15.65 8.33 8.07
CA GLN A 153 -14.44 7.52 8.20
C GLN A 153 -14.68 6.12 8.83
N SER A 154 -15.93 5.64 8.81
CA SER A 154 -16.25 4.34 9.42
C SER A 154 -15.51 3.20 8.76
N ASP A 155 -15.36 3.23 7.44
CA ASP A 155 -14.68 2.18 6.68
C ASP A 155 -13.15 2.23 6.90
N GLN A 156 -12.54 3.43 6.95
CA GLN A 156 -11.12 3.58 7.29
C GLN A 156 -10.82 3.10 8.72
N LYS A 157 -11.69 3.46 9.68
CA LYS A 157 -11.54 3.01 11.06
C LYS A 157 -11.70 1.49 11.20
N LEU A 158 -12.62 0.89 10.43
CA LEU A 158 -12.79 -0.56 10.39
C LEU A 158 -11.56 -1.24 9.77
N ALA A 159 -11.08 -0.73 8.63
CA ALA A 159 -9.88 -1.24 7.98
C ALA A 159 -8.67 -1.21 8.91
N LEU A 160 -8.43 -0.07 9.60
CA LEU A 160 -7.32 0.05 10.56
C LEU A 160 -7.44 -0.96 11.72
N ARG A 161 -8.64 -1.13 12.27
CA ARG A 161 -8.88 -2.16 13.31
C ARG A 161 -8.58 -3.56 12.81
N ASN A 162 -9.05 -3.90 11.61
CA ASN A 162 -8.81 -5.22 11.02
C ASN A 162 -7.32 -5.45 10.73
N ILE A 163 -6.62 -4.46 10.17
CA ILE A 163 -5.17 -4.51 9.92
C ILE A 163 -4.42 -4.67 11.25
N ALA A 164 -4.74 -3.85 12.25
CA ALA A 164 -4.09 -3.91 13.57
C ALA A 164 -4.34 -5.25 14.28
N SER A 165 -5.53 -5.85 14.11
CA SER A 165 -5.86 -7.15 14.72
C SER A 165 -5.03 -8.32 14.18
N MET A 166 -4.35 -8.14 13.03
CA MET A 166 -3.45 -9.14 12.46
C MET A 166 -2.06 -9.14 13.09
N VAL A 167 -1.71 -8.07 13.82
CA VAL A 167 -0.41 -7.94 14.51
C VAL A 167 -0.48 -8.70 15.84
N ARG A 168 0.53 -9.53 16.12
CA ARG A 168 0.63 -10.17 17.45
C ARG A 168 0.94 -9.15 18.56
N PRO A 169 0.66 -9.47 19.83
CA PRO A 169 1.14 -8.67 20.94
C PRO A 169 2.67 -8.47 20.89
N GLY A 170 3.12 -7.22 21.04
CA GLY A 170 4.53 -6.84 20.90
C GLY A 170 5.07 -6.83 19.47
N GLY A 171 4.22 -7.06 18.48
CA GLY A 171 4.54 -6.93 17.06
C GLY A 171 4.48 -5.48 16.58
N VAL A 172 4.73 -5.27 15.29
CA VAL A 172 4.86 -3.95 14.67
C VAL A 172 3.85 -3.77 13.53
N LEU A 173 3.15 -2.64 13.50
CA LEU A 173 2.36 -2.16 12.36
C LEU A 173 3.08 -0.98 11.70
N ILE A 174 3.29 -1.06 10.39
CA ILE A 174 3.92 0.01 9.61
C ILE A 174 2.96 0.45 8.51
N ILE A 175 2.55 1.71 8.52
CA ILE A 175 1.74 2.33 7.47
C ILE A 175 2.48 3.57 6.98
N ASP A 176 2.75 3.66 5.68
CA ASP A 176 3.18 4.91 5.08
C ASP A 176 1.98 5.67 4.51
N HIS A 177 2.03 6.98 4.64
CA HIS A 177 0.96 7.84 4.19
C HIS A 177 1.51 9.16 3.68
N ARG A 178 1.02 9.64 2.54
CA ARG A 178 1.43 10.93 1.99
C ARG A 178 0.93 12.05 2.88
N ASN A 179 1.73 13.10 3.04
CA ASN A 179 1.29 14.32 3.72
C ASN A 179 0.34 15.12 2.81
N TYR A 180 -0.95 14.83 2.90
CA TYR A 180 -1.99 15.50 2.11
C TYR A 180 -2.28 16.91 2.60
N ASP A 181 -1.99 17.24 3.87
CA ASP A 181 -2.16 18.59 4.39
C ASP A 181 -1.23 19.56 3.67
N TYR A 182 0.01 19.13 3.38
CA TYR A 182 0.92 19.91 2.55
C TYR A 182 0.34 20.20 1.16
N ILE A 183 -0.34 19.24 0.54
CA ILE A 183 -0.96 19.42 -0.78
C ILE A 183 -2.15 20.39 -0.68
N LEU A 184 -2.94 20.31 0.37
CA LEU A 184 -4.05 21.25 0.61
C LEU A 184 -3.56 22.68 0.84
N GLU A 185 -2.49 22.85 1.59
CA GLU A 185 -1.92 24.15 1.89
C GLU A 185 -1.21 24.79 0.69
N THR A 186 -0.51 23.98 -0.10
CA THR A 186 0.36 24.50 -1.17
C THR A 186 -0.25 24.38 -2.57
N GLY A 187 -1.27 23.53 -2.74
CA GLY A 187 -1.86 23.20 -4.04
C GLY A 187 -0.92 22.39 -4.95
N ARG A 188 0.14 21.80 -4.40
CA ARG A 188 1.17 21.12 -5.18
C ARG A 188 1.58 19.80 -4.52
N ALA A 189 1.86 18.79 -5.36
CA ALA A 189 2.57 17.63 -4.89
C ALA A 189 3.97 18.05 -4.40
N PRO A 190 4.48 17.45 -3.30
CA PRO A 190 5.82 17.74 -2.83
C PRO A 190 6.85 17.51 -3.93
N GLN A 191 7.69 18.50 -4.16
CA GLN A 191 8.82 18.43 -5.09
C GLN A 191 10.00 17.80 -4.34
N GLY A 192 10.36 16.58 -4.63
CA GLY A 192 11.48 15.92 -3.96
C GLY A 192 11.89 14.63 -4.65
N LYS A 193 13.12 14.18 -4.33
CA LYS A 193 13.61 12.89 -4.79
C LYS A 193 12.66 11.80 -4.29
N ASN A 194 12.16 11.00 -5.22
CA ASN A 194 11.35 9.85 -4.83
C ASN A 194 12.23 8.87 -4.04
N ILE A 195 11.94 8.71 -2.76
CA ILE A 195 12.71 7.82 -1.89
C ILE A 195 12.39 6.34 -2.14
N TYR A 196 11.24 6.05 -2.75
CA TYR A 196 10.78 4.68 -2.97
C TYR A 196 11.32 4.07 -4.26
N TYR A 197 11.40 4.85 -5.35
CA TYR A 197 11.70 4.33 -6.69
C TYR A 197 12.81 5.11 -7.36
N LYS A 198 13.58 4.39 -8.16
CA LYS A 198 14.56 4.98 -9.10
C LYS A 198 13.94 5.33 -10.45
N SER A 199 12.69 5.76 -10.46
CA SER A 199 11.98 6.05 -11.71
C SER A 199 12.18 7.51 -12.12
N ASP A 200 12.80 7.70 -13.27
CA ASP A 200 12.93 9.01 -13.94
C ASP A 200 11.80 9.24 -14.96
N LEU A 201 10.77 8.39 -14.94
CA LEU A 201 9.68 8.44 -15.92
C LEU A 201 8.67 9.55 -15.63
N THR A 202 8.58 10.03 -14.40
CA THR A 202 7.64 11.10 -14.05
C THR A 202 8.18 12.45 -14.49
N GLN A 203 7.45 13.13 -15.39
CA GLN A 203 7.79 14.50 -15.81
C GLN A 203 7.12 15.55 -14.94
N ASP A 204 5.86 15.32 -14.59
CA ASP A 204 5.07 16.27 -13.83
C ASP A 204 4.01 15.54 -12.99
N ILE A 205 3.63 16.16 -11.88
CA ILE A 205 2.53 15.72 -11.02
C ILE A 205 1.65 16.93 -10.77
N THR A 206 0.45 16.91 -11.33
CA THR A 206 -0.56 17.92 -11.04
C THR A 206 -1.50 17.43 -9.95
N THR A 207 -2.08 18.36 -9.21
CA THR A 207 -2.98 18.05 -8.09
C THR A 207 -4.30 18.78 -8.27
N SER A 208 -5.40 18.10 -7.96
CA SER A 208 -6.71 18.73 -7.84
C SER A 208 -7.42 18.22 -6.58
N VAL A 209 -8.31 19.05 -6.04
CA VAL A 209 -9.04 18.75 -4.82
C VAL A 209 -10.53 18.83 -5.08
N LEU A 210 -11.25 17.76 -4.77
CA LEU A 210 -12.71 17.76 -4.72
C LEU A 210 -13.16 18.22 -3.34
N TRP A 211 -13.92 19.32 -3.31
CA TRP A 211 -14.50 19.86 -2.10
C TRP A 211 -15.99 19.50 -2.02
N VAL A 212 -16.42 18.99 -0.89
CA VAL A 212 -17.82 18.70 -0.59
C VAL A 212 -18.20 19.43 0.69
N ASN A 213 -19.21 20.29 0.63
CA ASN A 213 -19.65 21.12 1.78
C ASN A 213 -18.49 21.88 2.45
N SER A 214 -17.62 22.51 1.63
CA SER A 214 -16.44 23.26 2.08
C SER A 214 -15.40 22.42 2.86
N LYS A 215 -15.46 21.09 2.76
CA LYS A 215 -14.45 20.19 3.30
C LYS A 215 -13.74 19.48 2.16
N PRO A 216 -12.41 19.27 2.22
CA PRO A 216 -11.71 18.49 1.23
C PRO A 216 -12.20 17.04 1.35
N HIS A 217 -12.60 16.46 0.23
CA HIS A 217 -13.14 15.09 0.19
C HIS A 217 -12.18 14.13 -0.50
N MET A 218 -11.56 14.59 -1.58
CA MET A 218 -10.65 13.77 -2.36
C MET A 218 -9.56 14.63 -2.99
N ILE A 219 -8.35 14.10 -3.02
CA ILE A 219 -7.22 14.68 -3.74
C ILE A 219 -6.87 13.76 -4.89
N THR A 220 -6.83 14.31 -6.10
CA THR A 220 -6.38 13.60 -7.30
C THR A 220 -4.96 14.03 -7.62
N LEU A 221 -4.12 13.06 -7.91
CA LEU A 221 -2.75 13.25 -8.38
C LEU A 221 -2.67 12.68 -9.79
N ASP A 222 -2.46 13.56 -10.75
CA ASP A 222 -2.28 13.17 -12.15
C ASP A 222 -0.79 13.15 -12.47
N TYR A 223 -0.28 11.98 -12.80
CA TYR A 223 1.12 11.75 -13.15
C TYR A 223 1.30 11.80 -14.67
N THR A 224 2.11 12.73 -15.13
CA THR A 224 2.58 12.71 -16.51
C THR A 224 3.83 11.84 -16.61
N ILE A 225 3.71 10.70 -17.27
CA ILE A 225 4.78 9.71 -17.38
C ILE A 225 5.32 9.70 -18.81
N GLN A 226 6.63 9.87 -18.96
CA GLN A 226 7.31 9.74 -20.24
C GLN A 226 7.73 8.28 -20.45
N VAL A 227 7.19 7.66 -21.50
CA VAL A 227 7.49 6.26 -21.84
C VAL A 227 8.14 6.19 -23.22
N PRO A 228 9.10 5.28 -23.45
CA PRO A 228 9.68 5.06 -24.77
C PRO A 228 8.56 4.73 -25.79
N GLN A 229 8.70 5.30 -27.00
CA GLN A 229 7.67 5.21 -28.05
C GLN A 229 7.25 3.78 -28.40
N ALA A 230 8.15 2.80 -28.28
CA ALA A 230 7.84 1.37 -28.48
C ALA A 230 6.88 0.78 -27.44
N THR A 231 6.75 1.43 -26.29
CA THR A 231 5.89 0.98 -25.19
C THR A 231 4.51 1.66 -25.20
N LEU A 232 4.39 2.77 -25.95
CA LEU A 232 3.18 3.61 -26.00
C LEU A 232 1.97 2.96 -26.66
N GLN A 233 2.16 1.94 -27.50
CA GLN A 233 1.08 1.41 -28.35
C GLN A 233 -0.08 0.76 -27.60
N ASN A 234 0.01 0.57 -26.26
CA ASN A 234 -1.05 -0.08 -25.47
C ASN A 234 -1.15 0.44 -24.02
N LEU A 235 -0.67 1.67 -23.74
CA LEU A 235 -0.81 2.23 -22.40
C LEU A 235 -2.12 2.98 -22.25
N PRO A 236 -2.94 2.60 -21.27
CA PRO A 236 -4.14 3.36 -20.94
C PRO A 236 -3.77 4.64 -20.17
N GLU A 237 -4.58 5.68 -20.37
CA GLU A 237 -4.59 6.83 -19.50
C GLU A 237 -5.17 6.41 -18.15
N VAL A 238 -4.48 6.73 -17.06
CA VAL A 238 -4.89 6.40 -15.69
C VAL A 238 -4.62 7.57 -14.77
N SER A 239 -5.67 8.00 -14.07
CA SER A 239 -5.57 8.94 -12.96
C SER A 239 -5.68 8.20 -11.64
N PHE A 240 -4.78 8.49 -10.69
CA PHE A 240 -4.84 7.91 -9.36
C PHE A 240 -5.54 8.88 -8.41
N HIS A 241 -6.61 8.39 -7.79
CA HIS A 241 -7.39 9.13 -6.81
C HIS A 241 -7.06 8.63 -5.40
N SER A 242 -6.83 9.55 -4.49
CA SER A 242 -6.61 9.24 -3.09
C SER A 242 -7.68 9.92 -2.24
N GLY A 243 -8.32 9.17 -1.35
CA GLY A 243 -9.20 9.73 -0.35
C GLY A 243 -8.41 10.66 0.58
N TYR A 244 -8.94 11.84 0.89
CA TYR A 244 -8.38 12.67 1.94
C TYR A 244 -8.75 12.06 3.30
N VAL A 245 -7.75 11.59 4.00
CA VAL A 245 -7.87 11.22 5.40
C VAL A 245 -7.27 12.38 6.19
N PRO A 246 -8.10 13.26 6.82
CA PRO A 246 -7.57 14.28 7.69
C PRO A 246 -6.80 13.59 8.82
N HIS A 247 -5.81 14.28 9.37
CA HIS A 247 -4.95 13.83 10.46
C HIS A 247 -5.56 12.63 11.19
N LEU A 248 -5.06 11.45 10.90
CA LEU A 248 -5.31 10.31 11.77
C LEU A 248 -4.62 10.69 13.09
N ASP A 249 -5.40 11.12 14.08
CA ASP A 249 -4.99 11.14 15.49
C ASP A 249 -4.73 9.70 15.94
N LEU A 250 -3.83 9.03 15.25
CA LEU A 250 -3.28 7.77 15.67
C LEU A 250 -2.35 8.12 16.82
N ILE A 251 -2.80 7.83 18.03
CA ILE A 251 -1.99 7.86 19.24
C ILE A 251 -0.81 6.93 18.98
N ILE A 252 0.31 7.53 18.54
CA ILE A 252 1.59 6.84 18.41
C ILE A 252 2.12 6.72 19.82
N THR A 253 2.05 5.53 20.40
CA THR A 253 2.89 5.21 21.55
C THR A 253 4.31 5.03 21.04
N SER A 254 5.07 6.13 21.09
CA SER A 254 6.39 6.25 20.49
C SER A 254 7.45 5.47 21.23
N SER A 255 8.31 4.79 20.49
CA SER A 255 9.70 4.61 20.88
C SER A 255 10.50 5.81 20.35
N SER A 256 11.45 6.28 21.14
CA SER A 256 12.19 7.55 21.03
C SER A 256 13.12 7.74 19.82
N SER A 257 13.04 6.91 18.79
CA SER A 257 13.87 7.01 17.57
C SER A 257 13.15 7.58 16.35
N LEU A 258 11.86 7.95 16.51
CA LEU A 258 11.01 8.44 15.42
C LEU A 258 11.28 9.90 15.05
N SER A 259 11.79 10.70 15.99
CA SER A 259 11.99 12.16 15.81
C SER A 259 12.97 12.51 14.69
N ASP A 260 13.98 11.67 14.47
CA ASP A 260 15.04 11.96 13.50
C ASP A 260 14.62 11.69 12.05
N PHE A 261 13.70 10.78 11.83
CA PHE A 261 13.17 10.48 10.49
C PHE A 261 12.04 11.43 10.06
N LEU A 262 11.19 11.83 11.00
CA LEU A 262 10.09 12.78 10.77
C LEU A 262 10.61 14.21 10.48
N SER A 263 11.79 14.57 10.95
CA SER A 263 12.39 15.89 10.67
C SER A 263 12.92 16.02 9.24
N ALA A 264 13.14 14.92 8.53
CA ALA A 264 13.79 14.92 7.22
C ALA A 264 12.83 14.94 6.03
N SER A 265 11.54 14.65 6.18
CA SER A 265 10.63 14.65 5.05
C SER A 265 9.25 15.24 5.37
N SER A 266 9.04 16.47 4.91
CA SER A 266 7.70 17.10 4.82
C SER A 266 6.73 16.33 3.89
N TYR A 267 7.14 15.17 3.36
CA TYR A 267 6.49 14.51 2.22
C TYR A 267 5.65 13.30 2.59
N TYR A 268 6.03 12.57 3.65
CA TYR A 268 5.34 11.35 4.06
C TYR A 268 5.23 11.27 5.59
N LEU A 269 4.10 10.79 6.05
CA LEU A 269 3.88 10.42 7.44
C LEU A 269 4.07 8.92 7.56
N LEU A 270 4.88 8.50 8.50
CA LEU A 270 5.10 7.10 8.80
C LEU A 270 4.47 6.79 10.16
N PHE A 271 3.58 5.83 10.19
CA PHE A 271 2.98 5.34 11.43
C PHE A 271 3.64 4.01 11.80
N ILE A 272 4.30 3.97 12.95
CA ILE A 272 4.80 2.74 13.54
C ILE A 272 4.12 2.59 14.89
N ALA A 273 3.29 1.57 15.05
CA ALA A 273 2.66 1.24 16.30
C ALA A 273 3.16 -0.11 16.80
N SER A 274 3.58 -0.19 18.06
CA SER A 274 3.81 -1.47 18.72
C SER A 274 2.57 -1.85 19.52
N HIS A 275 2.09 -3.07 19.35
CA HIS A 275 0.94 -3.58 20.08
C HIS A 275 1.35 -3.87 21.53
N SER A 276 1.06 -2.96 22.46
CA SER A 276 1.19 -3.21 23.89
C SER A 276 -0.08 -3.84 24.46
N HIS A 277 0.02 -4.69 25.46
CA HIS A 277 -1.10 -5.41 26.08
C HIS A 277 -2.18 -4.53 26.78
N THR A 278 -2.06 -3.21 26.70
CA THR A 278 -3.04 -2.27 27.27
C THR A 278 -3.96 -1.77 26.18
N GLY A 279 -5.16 -2.34 26.16
CA GLY A 279 -6.33 -2.12 25.29
C GLY A 279 -6.34 -0.87 24.41
N LEU A 280 -6.55 -1.13 23.14
CA LEU A 280 -7.21 -0.20 22.21
C LEU A 280 -8.72 -0.36 22.31
#